data_c3e62654747cddc9bd6e8814ac9c411c
#
_entry.id   c3e62654747cddc9bd6e8814ac9c411c
#
_cell.length_a   1.000
_cell.length_b   1.000
_cell.length_c   1.000
_cell.angle_alpha   90.00
_cell.angle_beta   90.00
_cell.angle_gamma   90.00
#
_symmetry.space_group_name_H-M   'P 1'
#
loop_
_entity.id
_entity.type
_entity.pdbx_description
1 polymer ?
#
loop_
_entity_poly.entity_id
_entity_poly.type
_entity_poly.pdbx_seq_one_letter_code
_entity_poly.pdbx_strand_id
1 'polypeptide(L)'
;VYKLIEENSSVNLVSQAPSDAARMLDEVDAVNAPKLRQVDAVYDSLSVINNPRGLDDIGRAFNERIAENPQAMIDQYNLLDEAEGGKILNTDLGRELDPNYRADRSLSNSVHVPASMLTDTMFNQRIAQTMGDDGIWVFSGGGPGSGKTVGLTDEVKANADVVVDGTLAKFEKNAEMIDRAVASGKEVRIVYVDRNPAEALKLALFRAKQMETKQ
;
A
#
# COMPACT_ATOMS: atom_id res chain seq x y z
N VAL A 1 1.12 -15.84 21.04
CA VAL A 1 2.55 -16.01 20.78
C VAL A 1 2.83 -15.44 19.41
N TYR A 2 3.43 -14.26 19.38
CA TYR A 2 3.84 -13.63 18.12
C TYR A 2 5.12 -14.32 17.70
N LYS A 3 5.11 -15.00 16.56
CA LYS A 3 6.33 -15.36 15.87
C LYS A 3 6.59 -14.22 14.88
N LEU A 4 7.42 -13.26 15.27
CA LEU A 4 8.14 -12.48 14.29
C LEU A 4 9.00 -13.49 13.55
N ILE A 5 8.73 -13.74 12.30
CA ILE A 5 9.69 -14.39 11.44
C ILE A 5 10.69 -13.30 11.05
N GLU A 6 11.53 -12.93 12.01
CA GLU A 6 12.85 -12.40 11.73
C GLU A 6 13.72 -13.59 11.33
N GLU A 7 13.50 -14.11 10.17
CA GLU A 7 14.50 -14.91 9.50
C GLU A 7 14.72 -14.30 8.14
N ASN A 8 15.79 -13.48 8.06
CA ASN A 8 16.71 -13.43 6.94
C ASN A 8 16.11 -13.88 5.60
N SER A 9 15.10 -13.18 5.18
CA SER A 9 14.76 -13.05 3.78
C SER A 9 15.01 -11.62 3.37
N SER A 10 16.15 -11.04 3.78
CA SER A 10 16.91 -10.34 2.78
C SER A 10 17.06 -11.41 1.69
N VAL A 11 16.40 -11.24 0.58
CA VAL A 11 16.85 -11.87 -0.65
C VAL A 11 18.28 -11.38 -0.79
N ASN A 12 19.19 -12.10 -0.12
CA ASN A 12 20.62 -11.93 -0.25
C ASN A 12 20.96 -12.46 -1.64
N LEU A 13 20.58 -11.72 -2.68
CA LEU A 13 21.15 -11.82 -4.03
C LEU A 13 22.61 -11.33 -4.04
N VAL A 14 23.14 -10.99 -2.87
CA VAL A 14 24.49 -10.44 -2.72
C VAL A 14 25.46 -11.47 -2.14
N SER A 15 25.55 -12.64 -2.68
CA SER A 15 26.70 -13.52 -2.36
C SER A 15 27.29 -14.26 -3.54
N GLN A 16 27.01 -13.85 -4.75
CA GLN A 16 27.71 -14.35 -5.93
C GLN A 16 28.31 -13.19 -6.70
N ALA A 17 29.51 -13.38 -7.18
CA ALA A 17 30.47 -12.42 -7.76
C ALA A 17 29.91 -11.08 -8.27
N PRO A 18 30.60 -9.92 -8.05
CA PRO A 18 30.14 -8.59 -8.49
C PRO A 18 29.75 -8.48 -9.96
N SER A 19 30.32 -9.35 -10.82
CA SER A 19 30.00 -9.43 -12.25
C SER A 19 28.61 -10.00 -12.56
N ASP A 20 28.09 -10.90 -11.69
CA ASP A 20 26.77 -11.51 -11.92
C ASP A 20 25.67 -10.58 -11.40
N ALA A 21 25.92 -9.84 -10.32
CA ALA A 21 25.00 -8.84 -9.81
C ALA A 21 24.85 -7.67 -10.80
N ALA A 22 25.92 -7.18 -11.41
CA ALA A 22 25.87 -6.14 -12.43
C ALA A 22 25.11 -6.59 -13.66
N ARG A 23 25.31 -7.84 -14.13
CA ARG A 23 24.60 -8.42 -15.26
C ARG A 23 23.11 -8.63 -14.96
N MET A 24 22.76 -9.05 -13.75
CA MET A 24 21.37 -9.16 -13.31
C MET A 24 20.69 -7.79 -13.22
N LEU A 25 21.39 -6.75 -12.77
CA LEU A 25 20.88 -5.38 -12.76
C LEU A 25 20.64 -4.88 -14.19
N ASP A 26 21.56 -5.10 -15.13
CA ASP A 26 21.40 -4.74 -16.54
C ASP A 26 20.21 -5.49 -17.19
N GLU A 27 20.00 -6.77 -16.85
CA GLU A 27 18.85 -7.55 -17.32
C GLU A 27 17.55 -7.07 -16.70
N VAL A 28 17.54 -6.70 -15.41
CA VAL A 28 16.40 -6.10 -14.69
C VAL A 28 16.07 -4.72 -15.27
N ASP A 29 17.08 -3.90 -15.56
CA ASP A 29 16.90 -2.60 -16.20
C ASP A 29 16.37 -2.73 -17.64
N ALA A 30 16.85 -3.70 -18.41
CA ALA A 30 16.37 -3.95 -19.77
C ALA A 30 14.89 -4.41 -19.78
N VAL A 31 14.47 -5.20 -18.79
CA VAL A 31 13.09 -5.68 -18.66
C VAL A 31 12.16 -4.60 -18.09
N ASN A 32 12.65 -3.75 -17.19
CA ASN A 32 11.84 -2.78 -16.47
C ASN A 32 11.88 -1.38 -17.11
N ALA A 33 12.89 -1.03 -17.92
CA ALA A 33 12.93 0.26 -18.62
C ALA A 33 11.67 0.54 -19.48
N PRO A 34 11.04 -0.43 -20.18
CA PRO A 34 9.75 -0.22 -20.81
C PRO A 34 8.61 -0.02 -19.80
N LYS A 35 8.65 -0.70 -18.65
CA LYS A 35 7.64 -0.56 -17.58
C LYS A 35 7.75 0.78 -16.86
N LEU A 36 8.97 1.26 -16.64
CA LEU A 36 9.24 2.59 -16.07
C LEU A 36 8.79 3.72 -16.99
N ARG A 37 8.98 3.57 -18.32
CA ARG A 37 8.41 4.50 -19.32
C ARG A 37 6.88 4.47 -19.36
N GLN A 38 6.24 3.35 -19.00
CA GLN A 38 4.80 3.28 -18.79
C GLN A 38 4.37 4.02 -17.53
N VAL A 39 5.23 4.17 -16.51
CA VAL A 39 4.96 4.98 -15.33
C VAL A 39 4.88 6.46 -15.69
N ASP A 40 5.77 6.96 -16.56
CA ASP A 40 5.69 8.32 -17.08
C ASP A 40 4.39 8.54 -17.89
N ALA A 41 3.98 7.55 -18.70
CA ALA A 41 2.72 7.60 -19.43
C ALA A 41 1.48 7.51 -18.50
N VAL A 42 1.59 6.85 -17.35
CA VAL A 42 0.54 6.83 -16.31
C VAL A 42 0.48 8.19 -15.59
N TYR A 43 1.60 8.89 -15.45
CA TYR A 43 1.62 10.26 -14.90
C TYR A 43 0.86 11.26 -15.78
N ASP A 44 1.05 11.18 -17.09
CA ASP A 44 0.30 11.99 -18.06
C ASP A 44 -1.18 11.57 -18.15
N SER A 45 -1.49 10.34 -17.73
CA SER A 45 -2.85 9.78 -17.74
C SER A 45 -3.58 9.85 -16.40
N LEU A 46 -3.07 10.57 -15.38
CA LEU A 46 -3.79 10.85 -14.13
C LEU A 46 -5.12 11.59 -14.34
N SER A 47 -5.36 12.12 -15.55
CA SER A 47 -6.66 12.61 -15.99
C SER A 47 -7.67 11.48 -16.29
N VAL A 48 -7.26 10.21 -16.25
CA VAL A 48 -8.11 9.07 -16.56
C VAL A 48 -8.07 8.07 -15.42
N ILE A 49 -8.59 8.49 -14.24
CA ILE A 49 -9.18 7.50 -13.36
C ILE A 49 -10.46 7.08 -14.08
N ASN A 50 -10.31 6.14 -15.02
CA ASN A 50 -11.42 5.56 -15.76
C ASN A 50 -12.44 5.10 -14.74
N ASN A 51 -13.69 5.54 -14.91
CA ASN A 51 -14.80 5.13 -14.07
C ASN A 51 -14.84 3.60 -14.00
N PRO A 52 -14.40 2.98 -12.88
CA PRO A 52 -14.31 1.53 -12.80
C PRO A 52 -15.71 0.96 -12.92
N ARG A 53 -15.86 -0.04 -13.77
CA ARG A 53 -17.15 -0.69 -13.96
C ARG A 53 -17.64 -1.26 -12.63
N GLY A 54 -18.90 -0.98 -12.30
CA GLY A 54 -19.57 -1.56 -11.13
C GLY A 54 -19.57 -0.71 -9.86
N LEU A 55 -19.18 0.57 -9.93
CA LEU A 55 -19.38 1.49 -8.81
C LEU A 55 -20.88 1.84 -8.66
N ASP A 56 -21.35 1.84 -7.43
CA ASP A 56 -22.60 2.47 -7.05
C ASP A 56 -22.50 4.00 -7.09
N ASP A 57 -23.59 4.71 -6.80
CA ASP A 57 -23.64 6.18 -6.88
C ASP A 57 -22.62 6.85 -5.94
N ILE A 58 -22.43 6.30 -4.75
CA ILE A 58 -21.47 6.81 -3.75
C ILE A 58 -20.04 6.62 -4.23
N GLY A 59 -19.73 5.42 -4.71
CA GLY A 59 -18.40 5.11 -5.25
C GLY A 59 -18.08 5.96 -6.48
N ARG A 60 -19.06 6.21 -7.37
CA ARG A 60 -18.90 7.11 -8.51
C ARG A 60 -18.61 8.54 -8.09
N ALA A 61 -19.41 9.09 -7.17
CA ALA A 61 -19.22 10.45 -6.68
C ALA A 61 -17.84 10.62 -5.99
N PHE A 62 -17.39 9.61 -5.24
CA PHE A 62 -16.05 9.64 -4.64
C PHE A 62 -14.97 9.58 -5.70
N ASN A 63 -15.09 8.69 -6.69
CA ASN A 63 -14.16 8.59 -7.81
C ASN A 63 -14.06 9.88 -8.63
N GLU A 64 -15.20 10.55 -8.90
CA GLU A 64 -15.26 11.82 -9.60
C GLU A 64 -14.51 12.90 -8.83
N ARG A 65 -14.70 13.02 -7.51
CA ARG A 65 -13.96 13.99 -6.68
C ARG A 65 -12.45 13.74 -6.71
N ILE A 66 -12.02 12.47 -6.70
CA ILE A 66 -10.60 12.14 -6.85
C ILE A 66 -10.09 12.55 -8.22
N ALA A 67 -10.88 12.27 -9.28
CA ALA A 67 -10.51 12.60 -10.67
C ALA A 67 -10.47 14.10 -10.95
N GLU A 68 -11.36 14.89 -10.34
CA GLU A 68 -11.40 16.35 -10.49
C GLU A 68 -10.13 17.03 -9.96
N ASN A 69 -9.61 16.56 -8.83
CA ASN A 69 -8.39 17.11 -8.24
C ASN A 69 -7.62 16.05 -7.44
N PRO A 70 -6.87 15.16 -8.11
CA PRO A 70 -6.13 14.10 -7.46
C PRO A 70 -5.13 14.61 -6.43
N GLN A 71 -4.44 15.73 -6.73
CA GLN A 71 -3.45 16.29 -5.81
C GLN A 71 -4.10 16.79 -4.52
N ALA A 72 -5.23 17.48 -4.60
CA ALA A 72 -5.93 17.91 -3.39
C ALA A 72 -6.39 16.74 -2.52
N MET A 73 -6.77 15.61 -3.14
CA MET A 73 -7.12 14.39 -2.39
C MET A 73 -5.91 13.75 -1.74
N ILE A 74 -4.76 13.75 -2.40
CA ILE A 74 -3.48 13.30 -1.83
C ILE A 74 -3.06 14.21 -0.67
N ASP A 75 -3.19 15.52 -0.83
CA ASP A 75 -2.87 16.48 0.23
C ASP A 75 -3.77 16.26 1.46
N GLN A 76 -5.07 16.01 1.26
CA GLN A 76 -6.00 15.64 2.33
C GLN A 76 -5.63 14.31 2.99
N TYR A 77 -5.21 13.31 2.21
CA TYR A 77 -4.71 12.04 2.75
C TYR A 77 -3.50 12.25 3.66
N ASN A 78 -2.55 13.07 3.21
CA ASN A 78 -1.32 13.36 3.96
C ASN A 78 -1.58 14.09 5.29
N LEU A 79 -2.74 14.75 5.44
CA LEU A 79 -3.16 15.41 6.69
C LEU A 79 -3.81 14.45 7.68
N LEU A 80 -4.10 13.21 7.31
CA LEU A 80 -4.58 12.20 8.27
C LEU A 80 -3.43 11.83 9.23
N ASP A 81 -3.71 11.86 10.53
CA ASP A 81 -2.69 11.55 11.55
C ASP A 81 -2.05 10.18 11.32
N GLU A 82 -2.88 9.17 11.01
CA GLU A 82 -2.44 7.80 10.77
C GLU A 82 -1.67 7.61 9.46
N ALA A 83 -1.74 8.58 8.54
CA ALA A 83 -0.98 8.55 7.29
C ALA A 83 0.47 9.03 7.48
N GLU A 84 0.79 9.66 8.62
CA GLU A 84 2.13 10.18 8.94
C GLU A 84 2.73 11.00 7.78
N GLY A 85 1.96 11.99 7.27
CA GLY A 85 2.39 12.82 6.15
C GLY A 85 2.44 12.09 4.81
N GLY A 86 1.66 11.03 4.65
CA GLY A 86 1.64 10.18 3.44
C GLY A 86 2.75 9.14 3.41
N LYS A 87 3.45 8.92 4.52
CA LYS A 87 4.41 7.84 4.68
C LYS A 87 3.73 6.47 4.69
N ILE A 88 2.56 6.37 5.34
CA ILE A 88 1.77 5.15 5.41
C ILE A 88 0.73 5.17 4.30
N LEU A 89 0.82 4.23 3.38
CA LEU A 89 -0.13 4.02 2.29
C LEU A 89 -1.08 2.88 2.66
N ASN A 90 -2.33 3.21 2.98
CA ASN A 90 -3.36 2.27 3.40
C ASN A 90 -4.70 2.64 2.77
N THR A 91 -5.34 1.70 2.07
CA THR A 91 -6.65 1.91 1.45
C THR A 91 -7.74 2.25 2.47
N ASP A 92 -7.64 1.75 3.71
CA ASP A 92 -8.62 2.06 4.75
C ASP A 92 -8.55 3.54 5.15
N LEU A 93 -7.36 4.14 5.18
CA LEU A 93 -7.20 5.58 5.36
C LEU A 93 -7.73 6.37 4.15
N GLY A 94 -7.51 5.85 2.94
CA GLY A 94 -8.08 6.46 1.73
C GLY A 94 -9.60 6.57 1.77
N ARG A 95 -10.31 5.63 2.40
CA ARG A 95 -11.77 5.67 2.58
C ARG A 95 -12.21 6.84 3.47
N GLU A 96 -11.38 7.24 4.45
CA GLU A 96 -11.68 8.34 5.37
C GLU A 96 -11.84 9.69 4.66
N LEU A 97 -11.39 9.80 3.41
CA LEU A 97 -11.58 11.01 2.61
C LEU A 97 -13.01 11.16 2.10
N ASP A 98 -13.82 10.10 2.12
CA ASP A 98 -15.23 10.19 1.74
C ASP A 98 -16.10 10.56 2.95
N PRO A 99 -16.85 11.69 2.91
CA PRO A 99 -17.69 12.11 4.02
C PRO A 99 -18.87 11.17 4.26
N ASN A 100 -19.39 10.49 3.23
CA ASN A 100 -20.46 9.53 3.42
C ASN A 100 -19.95 8.32 4.19
N TYR A 101 -18.76 7.82 3.86
CA TYR A 101 -18.13 6.72 4.60
C TYR A 101 -17.81 7.11 6.05
N ARG A 102 -17.40 8.34 6.31
CA ARG A 102 -17.21 8.81 7.69
C ARG A 102 -18.52 8.84 8.48
N ALA A 103 -19.62 9.19 7.83
CA ALA A 103 -20.94 9.21 8.44
C ALA A 103 -21.54 7.79 8.60
N ASP A 104 -21.25 6.89 7.67
CA ASP A 104 -21.75 5.51 7.67
C ASP A 104 -20.68 4.52 7.20
N ARG A 105 -20.09 3.81 8.15
CA ARG A 105 -19.03 2.81 7.92
C ARG A 105 -19.50 1.59 7.12
N SER A 106 -20.79 1.35 6.99
CA SER A 106 -21.35 0.28 6.16
C SER A 106 -21.07 0.48 4.67
N LEU A 107 -20.77 1.72 4.24
CA LEU A 107 -20.41 2.11 2.88
C LEU A 107 -18.98 1.74 2.47
N SER A 108 -18.29 0.96 3.30
CA SER A 108 -16.90 0.53 3.06
C SER A 108 -16.68 -0.07 1.67
N ASN A 109 -17.63 -0.87 1.17
CA ASN A 109 -17.51 -1.49 -0.15
C ASN A 109 -17.67 -0.47 -1.29
N SER A 110 -18.58 0.50 -1.13
CA SER A 110 -18.82 1.56 -2.11
C SER A 110 -17.57 2.40 -2.40
N VAL A 111 -16.83 2.75 -1.35
CA VAL A 111 -15.66 3.63 -1.45
C VAL A 111 -14.33 2.89 -1.58
N HIS A 112 -14.33 1.54 -1.49
CA HIS A 112 -13.08 0.76 -1.49
C HIS A 112 -12.26 0.92 -2.77
N VAL A 113 -12.92 0.82 -3.92
CA VAL A 113 -12.23 0.86 -5.21
C VAL A 113 -11.60 2.23 -5.47
N PRO A 114 -12.33 3.37 -5.34
CA PRO A 114 -11.73 4.69 -5.46
C PRO A 114 -10.59 4.94 -4.48
N ALA A 115 -10.73 4.53 -3.21
CA ALA A 115 -9.68 4.65 -2.21
C ALA A 115 -8.42 3.82 -2.57
N SER A 116 -8.60 2.60 -3.10
CA SER A 116 -7.47 1.78 -3.56
C SER A 116 -6.76 2.42 -4.75
N MET A 117 -7.51 3.00 -5.69
CA MET A 117 -6.93 3.69 -6.84
C MET A 117 -6.13 4.93 -6.41
N LEU A 118 -6.62 5.68 -5.43
CA LEU A 118 -5.90 6.82 -4.85
C LEU A 118 -4.58 6.36 -4.23
N THR A 119 -4.59 5.32 -3.38
CA THR A 119 -3.37 4.82 -2.75
C THR A 119 -2.40 4.19 -3.74
N ASP A 120 -2.88 3.54 -4.80
CA ASP A 120 -2.05 3.04 -5.90
C ASP A 120 -1.39 4.22 -6.66
N THR A 121 -2.12 5.31 -6.87
CA THR A 121 -1.58 6.55 -7.45
C THR A 121 -0.48 7.14 -6.57
N MET A 122 -0.71 7.24 -5.26
CA MET A 122 0.29 7.74 -4.31
C MET A 122 1.55 6.86 -4.30
N PHE A 123 1.38 5.53 -4.35
CA PHE A 123 2.50 4.60 -4.48
C PHE A 123 3.33 4.87 -5.73
N ASN A 124 2.67 5.05 -6.88
CA ASN A 124 3.34 5.35 -8.15
C ASN A 124 4.09 6.68 -8.10
N GLN A 125 3.47 7.71 -7.52
CA GLN A 125 4.13 9.00 -7.33
C GLN A 125 5.38 8.89 -6.45
N ARG A 126 5.30 8.13 -5.34
CA ARG A 126 6.47 7.92 -4.46
C ARG A 126 7.60 7.20 -5.20
N ILE A 127 7.30 6.16 -5.97
CA ILE A 127 8.31 5.49 -6.80
C ILE A 127 8.99 6.49 -7.73
N ALA A 128 8.22 7.30 -8.47
CA ALA A 128 8.76 8.25 -9.42
C ALA A 128 9.59 9.37 -8.76
N GLN A 129 9.13 9.90 -7.62
CA GLN A 129 9.80 10.98 -6.89
C GLN A 129 11.12 10.54 -6.22
N THR A 130 11.24 9.28 -5.88
CA THR A 130 12.38 8.72 -5.14
C THR A 130 13.19 7.72 -5.95
N MET A 131 13.05 7.74 -7.29
CA MET A 131 13.80 6.84 -8.17
C MET A 131 15.31 7.08 -8.03
N GLY A 132 16.05 5.98 -7.78
CA GLY A 132 17.49 6.03 -7.55
C GLY A 132 17.93 6.31 -6.10
N ASP A 133 16.99 6.62 -5.21
CA ASP A 133 17.29 6.73 -3.78
C ASP A 133 17.25 5.35 -3.13
N ASP A 134 18.08 5.10 -2.14
CA ASP A 134 18.24 3.83 -1.39
C ASP A 134 17.31 3.73 -0.17
N GLY A 135 16.10 4.25 -0.27
CA GLY A 135 15.14 4.28 0.84
C GLY A 135 14.61 2.89 1.22
N ILE A 136 14.17 2.76 2.48
CA ILE A 136 13.58 1.53 3.02
C ILE A 136 12.06 1.57 2.87
N TRP A 137 11.51 0.61 2.14
CA TRP A 137 10.08 0.44 1.94
C TRP A 137 9.59 -0.81 2.65
N VAL A 138 8.60 -0.65 3.51
CA VAL A 138 8.01 -1.75 4.29
C VAL A 138 6.64 -2.11 3.73
N PHE A 139 6.44 -3.37 3.39
CA PHE A 139 5.14 -3.93 3.02
C PHE A 139 4.61 -4.76 4.18
N SER A 140 3.46 -4.38 4.73
CA SER A 140 2.81 -5.16 5.78
C SER A 140 1.78 -6.12 5.22
N GLY A 141 1.69 -7.30 5.78
CA GLY A 141 0.72 -8.33 5.42
C GLY A 141 0.11 -9.03 6.63
N GLY A 142 -1.00 -9.69 6.36
CA GLY A 142 -1.73 -10.46 7.37
C GLY A 142 -3.23 -10.24 7.31
N GLY A 143 -4.01 -11.24 7.71
CA GLY A 143 -5.47 -11.23 7.66
C GLY A 143 -6.12 -10.23 8.61
N PRO A 144 -7.46 -10.02 8.48
CA PRO A 144 -8.22 -9.26 9.47
C PRO A 144 -8.05 -9.86 10.87
N GLY A 145 -7.81 -9.02 11.87
CA GLY A 145 -7.61 -9.48 13.25
C GLY A 145 -6.26 -10.15 13.54
N SER A 146 -5.34 -10.25 12.57
CA SER A 146 -4.01 -10.83 12.79
C SER A 146 -3.14 -10.01 13.75
N GLY A 147 -3.39 -8.71 13.89
CA GLY A 147 -2.59 -7.82 14.73
C GLY A 147 -1.50 -7.07 13.96
N LYS A 148 -1.70 -6.81 12.65
CA LYS A 148 -0.76 -6.03 11.83
C LYS A 148 -0.32 -4.72 12.47
N THR A 149 -1.26 -3.97 13.07
CA THR A 149 -0.96 -2.72 13.76
C THR A 149 0.07 -2.87 14.90
N VAL A 150 0.11 -4.06 15.53
CA VAL A 150 1.10 -4.37 16.56
C VAL A 150 2.42 -4.83 15.93
N GLY A 151 2.36 -5.51 14.77
CA GLY A 151 3.54 -5.95 14.02
C GLY A 151 4.29 -4.78 13.37
N LEU A 152 3.57 -3.73 12.95
CA LEU A 152 4.15 -2.46 12.50
C LEU A 152 4.50 -1.60 13.72
N THR A 153 5.57 -1.97 14.41
CA THR A 153 6.06 -1.23 15.59
C THR A 153 6.50 0.18 15.20
N ASP A 154 6.54 1.08 16.19
CA ASP A 154 7.03 2.45 15.96
C ASP A 154 8.47 2.45 15.46
N GLU A 155 9.29 1.47 15.87
CA GLU A 155 10.66 1.30 15.37
C GLU A 155 10.67 0.93 13.88
N VAL A 156 9.84 -0.02 13.45
CA VAL A 156 9.71 -0.39 12.02
C VAL A 156 9.27 0.81 11.21
N LYS A 157 8.27 1.55 11.68
CA LYS A 157 7.78 2.75 11.01
C LYS A 157 8.85 3.85 10.98
N ALA A 158 9.56 4.11 12.08
CA ALA A 158 10.58 5.15 12.15
C ALA A 158 11.70 4.93 11.12
N ASN A 159 12.08 3.69 10.89
CA ASN A 159 13.14 3.31 9.96
C ASN A 159 12.68 3.17 8.49
N ALA A 160 11.39 3.23 8.21
CA ALA A 160 10.87 3.16 6.84
C ALA A 160 10.69 4.55 6.25
N ASP A 161 10.92 4.70 4.95
CA ASP A 161 10.55 5.90 4.18
C ASP A 161 9.10 5.81 3.69
N VAL A 162 8.65 4.60 3.33
CA VAL A 162 7.27 4.31 2.96
C VAL A 162 6.82 3.01 3.61
N VAL A 163 5.61 2.98 4.10
CA VAL A 163 4.92 1.78 4.60
C VAL A 163 3.69 1.52 3.74
N VAL A 164 3.67 0.41 3.02
CA VAL A 164 2.49 -0.07 2.30
C VAL A 164 1.74 -1.01 3.23
N ASP A 165 0.68 -0.50 3.88
CA ASP A 165 -0.10 -1.29 4.84
C ASP A 165 -1.31 -1.92 4.17
N GLY A 166 -1.25 -3.23 4.01
CA GLY A 166 -2.27 -4.02 3.34
C GLY A 166 -2.44 -5.42 3.94
N THR A 167 -3.08 -6.29 3.19
CA THR A 167 -3.23 -7.71 3.58
C THR A 167 -2.24 -8.63 2.87
N LEU A 168 -1.62 -8.17 1.79
CA LEU A 168 -0.83 -8.95 0.83
C LEU A 168 -1.60 -10.16 0.25
N ALA A 169 -2.94 -10.12 0.28
CA ALA A 169 -3.77 -11.24 -0.14
C ALA A 169 -3.84 -11.42 -1.67
N LYS A 170 -3.60 -10.35 -2.44
CA LYS A 170 -3.58 -10.40 -3.91
C LYS A 170 -2.14 -10.54 -4.38
N PHE A 171 -1.69 -11.78 -4.54
CA PHE A 171 -0.29 -12.10 -4.83
C PHE A 171 0.26 -11.32 -6.02
N GLU A 172 -0.39 -11.38 -7.18
CA GLU A 172 0.12 -10.78 -8.42
C GLU A 172 0.28 -9.27 -8.28
N LYS A 173 -0.74 -8.57 -7.75
CA LYS A 173 -0.68 -7.12 -7.52
C LYS A 173 0.44 -6.75 -6.55
N ASN A 174 0.54 -7.47 -5.44
CA ASN A 174 1.54 -7.15 -4.41
C ASN A 174 2.95 -7.48 -4.87
N ALA A 175 3.15 -8.58 -5.60
CA ALA A 175 4.43 -8.92 -6.21
C ALA A 175 4.87 -7.84 -7.19
N GLU A 176 3.98 -7.37 -8.08
CA GLU A 176 4.27 -6.27 -9.00
C GLU A 176 4.68 -4.98 -8.26
N MET A 177 3.98 -4.62 -7.18
CA MET A 177 4.33 -3.44 -6.38
C MET A 177 5.71 -3.59 -5.73
N ILE A 178 6.01 -4.76 -5.19
CA ILE A 178 7.31 -5.07 -4.57
C ILE A 178 8.42 -5.03 -5.63
N ASP A 179 8.22 -5.67 -6.77
CA ASP A 179 9.19 -5.69 -7.87
C ASP A 179 9.50 -4.27 -8.37
N ARG A 180 8.49 -3.42 -8.45
CA ARG A 180 8.66 -2.02 -8.84
C ARG A 180 9.45 -1.21 -7.80
N ALA A 181 9.20 -1.45 -6.51
CA ALA A 181 9.98 -0.80 -5.46
C ALA A 181 11.44 -1.25 -5.53
N VAL A 182 11.72 -2.55 -5.68
CA VAL A 182 13.07 -3.08 -5.84
C VAL A 182 13.74 -2.52 -7.10
N ALA A 183 13.05 -2.52 -8.23
CA ALA A 183 13.57 -1.99 -9.50
C ALA A 183 13.87 -0.48 -9.44
N SER A 184 13.23 0.26 -8.53
CA SER A 184 13.51 1.69 -8.30
C SER A 184 14.65 1.94 -7.30
N GLY A 185 15.36 0.90 -6.86
CA GLY A 185 16.53 0.98 -5.96
C GLY A 185 16.17 0.91 -4.47
N LYS A 186 14.93 0.55 -4.10
CA LYS A 186 14.52 0.51 -2.69
C LYS A 186 14.95 -0.78 -2.00
N GLU A 187 15.36 -0.67 -0.73
CA GLU A 187 15.41 -1.81 0.17
C GLU A 187 13.98 -2.17 0.58
N VAL A 188 13.49 -3.34 0.15
CA VAL A 188 12.15 -3.79 0.49
C VAL A 188 12.18 -4.74 1.69
N ARG A 189 11.36 -4.44 2.69
CA ARG A 189 11.13 -5.32 3.85
C ARG A 189 9.67 -5.74 3.89
N ILE A 190 9.41 -7.02 4.18
CA ILE A 190 8.06 -7.55 4.32
C ILE A 190 7.83 -7.91 5.78
N VAL A 191 6.83 -7.29 6.41
CA VAL A 191 6.37 -7.62 7.76
C VAL A 191 5.05 -8.37 7.64
N TYR A 192 5.09 -9.69 7.78
CA TYR A 192 3.90 -10.52 7.72
C TYR A 192 3.50 -11.02 9.10
N VAL A 193 2.27 -10.69 9.51
CA VAL A 193 1.75 -11.12 10.81
C VAL A 193 0.84 -12.32 10.61
N ASP A 194 1.36 -13.49 10.98
CA ASP A 194 0.59 -14.73 11.02
C ASP A 194 -0.03 -14.94 12.41
N ARG A 195 -1.30 -15.26 12.42
CA ARG A 195 -2.05 -15.60 13.64
C ARG A 195 -2.99 -16.76 13.35
N ASN A 196 -3.17 -17.61 14.36
CA ASN A 196 -4.16 -18.68 14.29
C ASN A 196 -5.53 -18.11 13.85
N PRO A 197 -6.16 -18.65 12.79
CA PRO A 197 -7.40 -18.10 12.23
C PRO A 197 -8.55 -17.98 13.24
N ALA A 198 -8.66 -18.91 14.19
CA ALA A 198 -9.70 -18.86 15.22
C ALA A 198 -9.48 -17.69 16.20
N GLU A 199 -8.22 -17.38 16.53
CA GLU A 199 -7.88 -16.22 17.37
C GLU A 199 -8.08 -14.92 16.60
N ALA A 200 -7.69 -14.86 15.35
CA ALA A 200 -7.89 -13.72 14.49
C ALA A 200 -9.40 -13.40 14.34
N LEU A 201 -10.23 -14.41 14.13
CA LEU A 201 -11.69 -14.26 14.05
C LEU A 201 -12.27 -13.72 15.36
N LYS A 202 -11.86 -14.24 16.52
CA LYS A 202 -12.32 -13.73 17.82
C LYS A 202 -12.02 -12.26 17.99
N LEU A 203 -10.83 -11.81 17.60
CA LEU A 203 -10.43 -10.40 17.68
C LEU A 203 -11.19 -9.51 16.70
N ALA A 204 -11.45 -10.00 15.49
CA ALA A 204 -12.25 -9.28 14.51
C ALA A 204 -13.69 -9.09 15.00
N LEU A 205 -14.32 -10.14 15.54
CA LEU A 205 -15.67 -10.09 16.12
C LEU A 205 -15.73 -9.17 17.35
N PHE A 206 -14.70 -9.20 18.20
CA PHE A 206 -14.62 -8.32 19.37
C PHE A 206 -14.56 -6.85 18.96
N ARG A 207 -13.76 -6.50 17.94
CA ARG A 207 -13.71 -5.14 17.38
C ARG A 207 -15.05 -4.69 16.79
N ALA A 208 -15.71 -5.57 16.03
CA ALA A 208 -17.03 -5.27 15.45
C ALA A 208 -18.04 -4.90 16.55
N LYS A 209 -18.11 -5.70 17.63
CA LYS A 209 -18.98 -5.40 18.77
C LYS A 209 -18.65 -4.07 19.48
N GLN A 210 -17.35 -3.72 19.59
CA GLN A 210 -16.95 -2.43 20.18
C GLN A 210 -17.35 -1.24 19.31
N MET A 211 -17.39 -1.41 17.99
CA MET A 211 -17.84 -0.36 17.07
C MET A 211 -19.35 -0.16 17.16
N GLU A 212 -20.14 -1.22 17.28
CA GLU A 212 -21.61 -1.13 17.49
C GLU A 212 -22.00 -0.44 18.80
N THR A 213 -21.17 -0.58 19.84
CA THR A 213 -21.46 0.05 21.16
C THR A 213 -21.02 1.50 21.28
N LYS A 214 -20.30 2.04 20.28
CA LYS A 214 -19.84 3.44 20.25
C LYS A 214 -20.70 4.36 19.36
N GLN A 215 -21.71 3.82 18.71
CA GLN A 215 -22.78 4.55 18.01
C GLN A 215 -23.96 4.77 18.94
#